data_abbd5674536742d14fcc207343c143bd
#
_entry.id   abbd5674536742d14fcc207343c143bd
#
_cell.length_a   1.000
_cell.length_b   1.000
_cell.length_c   1.000
_cell.angle_alpha   90.00
_cell.angle_beta   90.00
_cell.angle_gamma   90.00
#
_symmetry.space_group_name_H-M   'P 1'
#
loop_
_entity.id
_entity.type
_entity.pdbx_description
1 polymer ?
#
loop_
_entity_poly.entity_id
_entity_poly.type
_entity_poly.pdbx_seq_one_letter_code
_entity_poly.pdbx_strand_id
1 'polypeptide(L)'
;MENKNLSIYELIKSSIQSDGSLPKDFSLPQEETDGISWADGAMDGVFLYHTARNEDSIEPLKDIIFQISEGKFEEADNNLNNLNFSMVSIKIPLLKWIFQEREKININNLYKFALFQLITSKNKECIKFSLSVLSLMGVENNAEIMEKIKILALSDEFTIYCLNIIEYSENANDEIFEIAKKVKGWGRVHAIPYLKVTNNEIKEWILEEGCHNRVVPSYTALTCA
;
A
#
# COMPACT_ATOMS: atom_id res chain seq x y z
N MET A 1 -0.16 -24.01 13.10
CA MET A 1 -0.88 -23.19 14.12
C MET A 1 -0.08 -22.00 14.66
N GLU A 2 0.98 -21.55 14.00
CA GLU A 2 1.90 -20.49 14.50
C GLU A 2 1.64 -19.07 13.99
N ASN A 3 0.80 -18.88 12.95
CA ASN A 3 0.67 -17.57 12.27
C ASN A 3 -0.26 -16.54 12.95
N LYS A 4 -0.96 -16.88 14.05
CA LYS A 4 -1.94 -15.95 14.65
C LYS A 4 -1.35 -14.72 15.37
N ASN A 5 -0.02 -14.65 15.52
CA ASN A 5 0.61 -13.59 16.30
C ASN A 5 1.52 -12.64 15.50
N LEU A 6 1.78 -12.94 14.23
CA LEU A 6 2.65 -12.14 13.38
C LEU A 6 1.95 -10.84 12.93
N SER A 7 2.72 -9.77 12.76
CA SER A 7 2.26 -8.59 12.02
C SER A 7 2.06 -8.94 10.54
N ILE A 8 1.30 -8.12 9.82
CA ILE A 8 1.13 -8.33 8.37
C ILE A 8 2.48 -8.23 7.64
N TYR A 9 3.35 -7.30 8.05
CA TYR A 9 4.70 -7.19 7.49
C TYR A 9 5.52 -8.48 7.66
N GLU A 10 5.53 -9.04 8.88
CA GLU A 10 6.25 -10.30 9.16
C GLU A 10 5.65 -11.49 8.41
N LEU A 11 4.34 -11.53 8.28
CA LEU A 11 3.64 -12.56 7.51
C LEU A 11 4.05 -12.52 6.04
N ILE A 12 4.02 -11.35 5.42
CA ILE A 12 4.45 -11.18 4.02
C ILE A 12 5.94 -11.56 3.89
N LYS A 13 6.80 -11.00 4.73
CA LYS A 13 8.25 -11.23 4.70
C LYS A 13 8.61 -12.71 4.80
N SER A 14 7.97 -13.43 5.73
CA SER A 14 8.23 -14.86 5.95
C SER A 14 7.64 -15.77 4.86
N SER A 15 6.74 -15.25 4.03
CA SER A 15 6.10 -15.99 2.94
C SER A 15 6.81 -15.81 1.60
N ILE A 16 7.85 -14.96 1.51
CA ILE A 16 8.59 -14.73 0.26
C ILE A 16 9.33 -16.00 -0.13
N GLN A 17 9.13 -16.42 -1.38
CA GLN A 17 9.77 -17.59 -1.98
C GLN A 17 11.20 -17.27 -2.47
N SER A 18 11.95 -18.28 -2.89
CA SER A 18 13.32 -18.13 -3.39
C SER A 18 13.46 -17.27 -4.64
N ASP A 19 12.39 -17.13 -5.44
CA ASP A 19 12.32 -16.24 -6.61
C ASP A 19 11.91 -14.80 -6.24
N GLY A 20 11.71 -14.53 -4.95
CA GLY A 20 11.31 -13.24 -4.42
C GLY A 20 9.82 -12.91 -4.59
N SER A 21 8.98 -13.84 -5.04
CA SER A 21 7.52 -13.69 -5.14
C SER A 21 6.81 -14.24 -3.91
N LEU A 22 5.53 -13.90 -3.75
CA LEU A 22 4.65 -14.59 -2.80
C LEU A 22 4.05 -15.85 -3.44
N PRO A 23 3.68 -16.88 -2.65
CA PRO A 23 2.97 -18.05 -3.12
C PRO A 23 1.71 -17.66 -3.91
N LYS A 24 1.33 -18.49 -4.90
CA LYS A 24 0.15 -18.23 -5.75
C LYS A 24 -1.17 -18.15 -4.99
N ASP A 25 -1.26 -18.84 -3.89
CA ASP A 25 -2.41 -18.94 -2.99
C ASP A 25 -2.24 -18.08 -1.73
N PHE A 26 -1.20 -17.24 -1.69
CA PHE A 26 -1.03 -16.28 -0.60
C PHE A 26 -2.20 -15.31 -0.56
N SER A 27 -2.76 -15.14 0.61
CA SER A 27 -3.72 -14.08 0.93
C SER A 27 -3.50 -13.62 2.37
N LEU A 28 -3.76 -12.35 2.60
CA LEU A 28 -3.75 -11.80 3.95
C LEU A 28 -4.93 -12.32 4.77
N PRO A 29 -4.81 -12.37 6.10
CA PRO A 29 -5.94 -12.68 6.97
C PRO A 29 -7.11 -11.76 6.63
N GLN A 30 -8.29 -12.36 6.45
CA GLN A 30 -9.52 -11.62 6.17
C GLN A 30 -10.30 -11.48 7.47
N GLU A 31 -10.89 -10.31 7.68
CA GLU A 31 -11.93 -10.17 8.67
C GLU A 31 -13.19 -10.92 8.18
N GLU A 32 -13.82 -11.68 9.05
CA GLU A 32 -15.08 -12.35 8.73
C GLU A 32 -16.17 -11.27 8.56
N THR A 33 -16.43 -10.89 7.32
CA THR A 33 -17.55 -10.05 6.95
C THR A 33 -18.60 -10.89 6.22
N ASP A 34 -19.85 -10.74 6.56
CA ASP A 34 -21.11 -11.32 6.02
C ASP A 34 -21.04 -12.16 4.72
N GLY A 35 -20.11 -13.12 4.64
CA GLY A 35 -20.06 -14.14 3.59
C GLY A 35 -19.43 -13.72 2.25
N ILE A 36 -18.97 -12.49 2.09
CA ILE A 36 -18.23 -12.05 0.90
C ILE A 36 -16.75 -11.86 1.26
N SER A 37 -15.89 -12.70 0.67
CA SER A 37 -14.43 -12.57 0.80
C SER A 37 -13.89 -11.83 -0.43
N TRP A 38 -13.20 -10.72 -0.20
CA TRP A 38 -12.52 -9.96 -1.25
C TRP A 38 -11.08 -10.43 -1.40
N ALA A 39 -10.63 -10.62 -2.64
CA ALA A 39 -9.20 -10.83 -2.89
C ALA A 39 -8.39 -9.60 -2.48
N ASP A 40 -7.12 -9.79 -2.10
CA ASP A 40 -6.24 -8.70 -1.70
C ASP A 40 -6.18 -7.62 -2.79
N GLY A 41 -6.36 -6.36 -2.39
CA GLY A 41 -6.41 -5.18 -3.26
C GLY A 41 -7.70 -4.99 -4.07
N ALA A 42 -8.65 -5.94 -3.98
CA ALA A 42 -9.86 -5.88 -4.81
C ALA A 42 -10.80 -4.74 -4.43
N MET A 43 -10.96 -4.45 -3.16
CA MET A 43 -11.79 -3.31 -2.72
C MET A 43 -11.25 -1.99 -3.24
N ASP A 44 -9.94 -1.77 -3.08
CA ASP A 44 -9.28 -0.55 -3.56
C ASP A 44 -9.32 -0.45 -5.09
N GLY A 45 -9.08 -1.58 -5.79
CA GLY A 45 -9.17 -1.64 -7.24
C GLY A 45 -10.58 -1.30 -7.74
N VAL A 46 -11.62 -1.92 -7.19
CA VAL A 46 -13.00 -1.63 -7.58
C VAL A 46 -13.34 -0.16 -7.30
N PHE A 47 -12.94 0.36 -6.15
CA PHE A 47 -13.16 1.77 -5.83
C PHE A 47 -12.49 2.70 -6.84
N LEU A 48 -11.24 2.46 -7.19
CA LEU A 48 -10.47 3.33 -8.09
C LEU A 48 -10.95 3.29 -9.54
N TYR A 49 -11.42 2.14 -10.02
CA TYR A 49 -11.76 1.96 -11.43
C TYR A 49 -13.27 2.03 -11.73
N HIS A 50 -14.15 1.83 -10.72
CA HIS A 50 -15.60 1.65 -10.96
C HIS A 50 -16.51 2.53 -10.14
N THR A 51 -16.01 3.19 -9.08
CA THR A 51 -16.87 4.05 -8.26
C THR A 51 -16.67 5.53 -8.57
N ALA A 52 -17.79 6.29 -8.58
CA ALA A 52 -17.71 7.73 -8.49
C ALA A 52 -17.07 8.06 -7.12
N ARG A 53 -16.05 8.92 -7.12
CA ARG A 53 -15.32 9.31 -5.91
C ARG A 53 -16.27 10.00 -4.93
N ASN A 54 -16.78 9.25 -3.97
CA ASN A 54 -17.35 9.80 -2.76
C ASN A 54 -16.22 9.83 -1.74
N GLU A 55 -15.86 11.03 -1.29
CA GLU A 55 -14.88 11.21 -0.24
C GLU A 55 -15.57 11.01 1.09
N ASP A 56 -15.13 10.03 1.86
CA ASP A 56 -15.57 9.84 3.24
C ASP A 56 -14.98 10.93 4.16
N SER A 57 -15.60 11.11 5.32
CA SER A 57 -15.14 12.09 6.30
C SER A 57 -13.78 11.68 6.90
N ILE A 58 -12.84 12.64 6.95
CA ILE A 58 -11.53 12.46 7.62
C ILE A 58 -11.54 12.92 9.08
N GLU A 59 -12.66 13.43 9.60
CA GLU A 59 -12.73 14.02 10.96
C GLU A 59 -12.21 13.08 12.05
N PRO A 60 -12.59 11.77 12.10
CA PRO A 60 -12.07 10.89 13.14
C PRO A 60 -10.55 10.70 13.08
N LEU A 61 -9.96 10.76 11.87
CA LEU A 61 -8.52 10.63 11.71
C LEU A 61 -7.76 11.89 12.10
N LYS A 62 -8.38 13.06 12.02
CA LYS A 62 -7.77 14.31 12.49
C LYS A 62 -7.47 14.26 13.99
N ASP A 63 -8.43 13.79 14.78
CA ASP A 63 -8.27 13.63 16.22
C ASP A 63 -7.13 12.64 16.56
N ILE A 64 -7.07 11.51 15.84
CA ILE A 64 -6.00 10.52 15.99
C ILE A 64 -4.63 11.14 15.63
N ILE A 65 -4.54 11.90 14.55
CA ILE A 65 -3.28 12.57 14.15
C ILE A 65 -2.84 13.61 15.20
N PHE A 66 -3.78 14.32 15.83
CA PHE A 66 -3.43 15.21 16.94
C PHE A 66 -2.95 14.44 18.16
N GLN A 67 -3.57 13.30 18.51
CA GLN A 67 -3.06 12.41 19.58
C GLN A 67 -1.64 11.94 19.28
N ILE A 68 -1.37 11.52 18.04
CA ILE A 68 -0.01 11.15 17.60
C ILE A 68 0.95 12.35 17.76
N SER A 69 0.53 13.52 17.30
CA SER A 69 1.30 14.76 17.39
C SER A 69 1.70 15.10 18.84
N GLU A 70 0.81 14.84 19.78
CA GLU A 70 1.02 15.03 21.23
C GLU A 70 1.86 13.92 21.87
N GLY A 71 2.20 12.85 21.14
CA GLY A 71 2.96 11.70 21.63
C GLY A 71 2.12 10.66 22.39
N LYS A 72 0.79 10.72 22.28
CA LYS A 72 -0.16 9.76 22.87
C LYS A 72 -0.28 8.49 22.01
N PHE A 73 0.84 7.81 21.76
CA PHE A 73 0.92 6.75 20.75
C PHE A 73 0.05 5.54 21.07
N GLU A 74 -0.05 5.11 22.32
CA GLU A 74 -0.89 3.96 22.72
C GLU A 74 -2.38 4.26 22.52
N GLU A 75 -2.83 5.47 22.89
CA GLU A 75 -4.21 5.92 22.68
C GLU A 75 -4.54 6.01 21.18
N ALA A 76 -3.64 6.63 20.41
CA ALA A 76 -3.77 6.77 18.96
C ALA A 76 -3.80 5.41 18.25
N ASP A 77 -2.95 4.45 18.66
CA ASP A 77 -2.93 3.10 18.12
C ASP A 77 -4.26 2.37 18.37
N ASN A 78 -4.75 2.41 19.60
CA ASN A 78 -6.03 1.82 19.96
C ASN A 78 -7.18 2.45 19.15
N ASN A 79 -7.21 3.78 19.04
CA ASN A 79 -8.26 4.48 18.30
C ASN A 79 -8.20 4.18 16.80
N LEU A 80 -7.01 4.15 16.19
CA LEU A 80 -6.83 3.84 14.78
C LEU A 80 -7.25 2.39 14.45
N ASN A 81 -6.87 1.43 15.29
CA ASN A 81 -7.23 0.02 15.08
C ASN A 81 -8.74 -0.25 15.27
N ASN A 82 -9.44 0.54 16.06
CA ASN A 82 -10.89 0.42 16.27
C ASN A 82 -11.73 1.28 15.33
N LEU A 83 -11.10 2.17 14.56
CA LEU A 83 -11.78 3.01 13.60
C LEU A 83 -12.12 2.21 12.33
N ASN A 84 -13.39 2.21 11.95
CA ASN A 84 -13.81 1.66 10.66
C ASN A 84 -13.64 2.75 9.59
N PHE A 85 -12.66 2.59 8.71
CA PHE A 85 -12.39 3.50 7.60
C PHE A 85 -11.80 2.73 6.40
N SER A 86 -11.87 3.33 5.23
CA SER A 86 -11.24 2.81 4.02
C SER A 86 -10.25 3.85 3.50
N MET A 87 -8.96 3.50 3.49
CA MET A 87 -7.91 4.45 3.12
C MET A 87 -8.04 4.94 1.69
N VAL A 88 -8.54 4.11 0.77
CA VAL A 88 -8.71 4.49 -0.65
C VAL A 88 -9.68 5.64 -0.84
N SER A 89 -10.74 5.73 -0.01
CA SER A 89 -11.75 6.80 -0.11
C SER A 89 -11.30 8.12 0.52
N ILE A 90 -10.40 8.07 1.51
CA ILE A 90 -10.00 9.25 2.31
C ILE A 90 -8.56 9.70 2.07
N LYS A 91 -7.76 8.95 1.32
CA LYS A 91 -6.32 9.22 1.14
C LYS A 91 -6.05 10.65 0.68
N ILE A 92 -6.70 11.09 -0.40
CA ILE A 92 -6.44 12.42 -0.99
C ILE A 92 -6.81 13.55 -0.03
N PRO A 93 -8.05 13.60 0.53
CA PRO A 93 -8.41 14.65 1.48
C PRO A 93 -7.56 14.62 2.75
N LEU A 94 -7.18 13.43 3.24
CA LEU A 94 -6.33 13.29 4.42
C LEU A 94 -4.93 13.86 4.20
N LEU A 95 -4.25 13.45 3.11
CA LEU A 95 -2.90 13.93 2.81
C LEU A 95 -2.87 15.44 2.55
N LYS A 96 -3.90 15.95 1.86
CA LYS A 96 -4.05 17.40 1.65
C LYS A 96 -4.20 18.15 2.98
N TRP A 97 -5.01 17.62 3.89
CA TRP A 97 -5.20 18.22 5.21
C TRP A 97 -3.92 18.17 6.06
N ILE A 98 -3.21 17.04 6.10
CA ILE A 98 -1.91 16.91 6.80
C ILE A 98 -0.92 17.96 6.27
N PHE A 99 -0.84 18.13 4.94
CA PHE A 99 0.04 19.12 4.34
C PHE A 99 -0.35 20.56 4.71
N GLN A 100 -1.64 20.86 4.75
CA GLN A 100 -2.15 22.19 5.14
C GLN A 100 -1.87 22.51 6.61
N GLU A 101 -2.03 21.51 7.50
CA GLU A 101 -1.89 21.66 8.95
C GLU A 101 -0.49 21.31 9.49
N ARG A 102 0.48 21.08 8.59
CA ARG A 102 1.83 20.59 8.94
C ARG A 102 2.56 21.39 10.01
N GLU A 103 2.26 22.68 10.15
CA GLU A 103 2.87 23.53 11.17
C GLU A 103 2.30 23.29 12.58
N LYS A 104 1.09 22.70 12.66
CA LYS A 104 0.42 22.34 13.91
C LYS A 104 0.65 20.89 14.29
N ILE A 105 1.14 20.08 13.36
CA ILE A 105 1.35 18.65 13.54
C ILE A 105 2.84 18.40 13.84
N ASN A 106 3.13 17.64 14.90
CA ASN A 106 4.47 17.14 15.12
C ASN A 106 4.81 16.04 14.13
N ILE A 107 5.41 16.44 13.01
CA ILE A 107 5.75 15.54 11.89
C ILE A 107 6.69 14.41 12.32
N ASN A 108 7.61 14.66 13.28
CA ASN A 108 8.50 13.61 13.79
C ASN A 108 7.73 12.52 14.56
N ASN A 109 6.71 12.90 15.33
CA ASN A 109 5.87 11.93 16.02
C ASN A 109 5.01 11.15 15.02
N LEU A 110 4.43 11.83 14.02
CA LEU A 110 3.64 11.19 12.97
C LEU A 110 4.49 10.21 12.14
N TYR A 111 5.72 10.58 11.80
CA TYR A 111 6.69 9.71 11.14
C TYR A 111 7.02 8.46 11.96
N LYS A 112 7.36 8.63 13.25
CA LYS A 112 7.66 7.49 14.13
C LYS A 112 6.48 6.54 14.28
N PHE A 113 5.29 7.09 14.42
CA PHE A 113 4.06 6.29 14.53
C PHE A 113 3.78 5.53 13.23
N ALA A 114 3.91 6.17 12.07
CA ALA A 114 3.73 5.51 10.78
C ALA A 114 4.73 4.37 10.57
N LEU A 115 6.01 4.55 10.91
CA LEU A 115 7.01 3.49 10.85
C LEU A 115 6.70 2.33 11.80
N PHE A 116 6.23 2.63 13.00
CA PHE A 116 5.82 1.60 13.96
C PHE A 116 4.65 0.78 13.40
N GLN A 117 3.58 1.42 12.95
CA GLN A 117 2.42 0.75 12.37
C GLN A 117 2.78 -0.09 11.14
N LEU A 118 3.66 0.41 10.29
CA LEU A 118 4.09 -0.28 9.07
C LEU A 118 4.60 -1.69 9.33
N ILE A 119 5.29 -1.91 10.45
CA ILE A 119 5.95 -3.19 10.76
C ILE A 119 5.22 -4.01 11.84
N THR A 120 4.36 -3.39 12.65
CA THR A 120 3.73 -4.07 13.79
C THR A 120 2.24 -4.31 13.61
N SER A 121 1.58 -3.56 12.71
CA SER A 121 0.14 -3.63 12.58
C SER A 121 -0.33 -4.97 12.02
N LYS A 122 -1.51 -5.40 12.50
CA LYS A 122 -2.29 -6.53 11.97
C LYS A 122 -3.51 -6.06 11.17
N ASN A 123 -3.72 -4.74 11.10
CA ASN A 123 -4.82 -4.12 10.38
C ASN A 123 -4.32 -3.56 9.05
N LYS A 124 -4.95 -3.97 7.94
CA LYS A 124 -4.60 -3.55 6.57
C LYS A 124 -4.73 -2.04 6.40
N GLU A 125 -5.81 -1.44 6.90
CA GLU A 125 -6.05 -0.01 6.75
C GLU A 125 -5.06 0.84 7.55
N CYS A 126 -4.58 0.36 8.71
CA CYS A 126 -3.50 1.02 9.46
C CYS A 126 -2.17 1.03 8.69
N ILE A 127 -1.85 -0.04 7.96
CA ILE A 127 -0.68 -0.09 7.09
C ILE A 127 -0.85 0.85 5.88
N LYS A 128 -2.02 0.87 5.23
CA LYS A 128 -2.33 1.79 4.13
C LYS A 128 -2.26 3.26 4.59
N PHE A 129 -2.76 3.56 5.80
CA PHE A 129 -2.59 4.87 6.45
C PHE A 129 -1.12 5.22 6.58
N SER A 130 -0.32 4.31 7.11
CA SER A 130 1.12 4.52 7.33
C SER A 130 1.87 4.76 6.03
N LEU A 131 1.65 3.93 5.00
CA LEU A 131 2.23 4.12 3.68
C LEU A 131 1.83 5.47 3.07
N SER A 132 0.56 5.85 3.22
CA SER A 132 0.07 7.14 2.72
C SER A 132 0.73 8.31 3.43
N VAL A 133 0.87 8.25 4.75
CA VAL A 133 1.57 9.28 5.54
C VAL A 133 3.05 9.36 5.15
N LEU A 134 3.73 8.22 5.04
CA LEU A 134 5.15 8.16 4.67
C LEU A 134 5.40 8.71 3.26
N SER A 135 4.44 8.64 2.34
CA SER A 135 4.56 9.23 1.00
C SER A 135 4.73 10.77 1.00
N LEU A 136 4.40 11.45 2.11
CA LEU A 136 4.63 12.89 2.28
C LEU A 136 6.01 13.22 2.88
N MET A 137 6.79 12.22 3.30
CA MET A 137 7.93 12.43 4.21
C MET A 137 9.31 12.22 3.57
N GLY A 138 9.38 12.03 2.25
CA GLY A 138 10.66 11.91 1.55
C GLY A 138 11.47 10.67 1.97
N VAL A 139 10.79 9.54 2.23
CA VAL A 139 11.43 8.31 2.71
C VAL A 139 12.13 7.50 1.61
N GLU A 140 11.94 7.86 0.36
CA GLU A 140 12.47 7.17 -0.83
C GLU A 140 14.01 7.12 -0.88
N ASN A 141 14.68 7.98 -0.11
CA ASN A 141 16.14 7.99 0.01
C ASN A 141 16.65 7.17 1.22
N ASN A 142 15.76 6.56 2.02
CA ASN A 142 16.13 5.72 3.15
C ASN A 142 16.06 4.23 2.76
N ALA A 143 17.23 3.63 2.52
CA ALA A 143 17.32 2.24 2.06
C ALA A 143 16.64 1.23 2.99
N GLU A 144 16.73 1.42 4.32
CA GLU A 144 16.11 0.51 5.29
C GLU A 144 14.59 0.57 5.24
N ILE A 145 14.01 1.76 5.08
CA ILE A 145 12.56 1.94 4.96
C ILE A 145 12.08 1.43 3.60
N MET A 146 12.82 1.73 2.53
CA MET A 146 12.50 1.27 1.18
C MET A 146 12.52 -0.25 1.06
N GLU A 147 13.40 -0.95 1.76
CA GLU A 147 13.37 -2.42 1.85
C GLU A 147 12.03 -2.92 2.41
N LYS A 148 11.54 -2.31 3.50
CA LYS A 148 10.25 -2.67 4.10
C LYS A 148 9.08 -2.37 3.17
N ILE A 149 9.11 -1.23 2.50
CA ILE A 149 8.08 -0.83 1.52
C ILE A 149 8.06 -1.80 0.33
N LYS A 150 9.22 -2.20 -0.19
CA LYS A 150 9.31 -3.18 -1.29
C LYS A 150 8.80 -4.57 -0.89
N ILE A 151 8.99 -5.00 0.35
CA ILE A 151 8.40 -6.24 0.87
C ILE A 151 6.86 -6.14 0.88
N LEU A 152 6.29 -5.05 1.39
CA LEU A 152 4.84 -4.84 1.39
C LEU A 152 4.27 -4.73 -0.02
N ALA A 153 5.02 -4.16 -0.97
CA ALA A 153 4.61 -4.01 -2.36
C ALA A 153 4.38 -5.35 -3.08
N LEU A 154 4.88 -6.47 -2.55
CA LEU A 154 4.63 -7.81 -3.09
C LEU A 154 3.20 -8.31 -2.83
N SER A 155 2.49 -7.74 -1.86
CA SER A 155 1.08 -8.02 -1.63
C SER A 155 0.21 -7.09 -2.46
N ASP A 156 -0.71 -7.68 -3.24
CA ASP A 156 -1.69 -6.94 -4.06
C ASP A 156 -2.47 -5.88 -3.26
N GLU A 157 -2.62 -6.08 -1.93
CA GLU A 157 -3.30 -5.17 -1.01
C GLU A 157 -2.58 -3.83 -0.84
N PHE A 158 -1.23 -3.84 -0.87
CA PHE A 158 -0.45 -2.64 -0.55
C PHE A 158 0.30 -2.07 -1.75
N THR A 159 0.34 -2.79 -2.89
CA THR A 159 1.16 -2.41 -4.05
C THR A 159 0.93 -0.95 -4.45
N ILE A 160 -0.32 -0.50 -4.61
CA ILE A 160 -0.62 0.88 -5.05
C ILE A 160 -0.08 1.95 -4.08
N TYR A 161 -0.14 1.69 -2.77
CA TYR A 161 0.36 2.62 -1.75
C TYR A 161 1.89 2.67 -1.74
N CYS A 162 2.54 1.52 -1.94
CA CYS A 162 3.99 1.42 -2.03
C CYS A 162 4.52 2.11 -3.29
N LEU A 163 3.84 1.94 -4.45
CA LEU A 163 4.22 2.58 -5.70
C LEU A 163 4.22 4.12 -5.59
N ASN A 164 3.29 4.71 -4.83
CA ASN A 164 3.28 6.16 -4.59
C ASN A 164 4.51 6.69 -3.82
N ILE A 165 5.33 5.81 -3.25
CA ILE A 165 6.59 6.16 -2.61
C ILE A 165 7.75 5.81 -3.55
N ILE A 166 7.71 4.59 -4.10
CA ILE A 166 8.78 4.04 -4.95
C ILE A 166 8.98 4.90 -6.22
N GLU A 167 7.91 5.49 -6.78
CA GLU A 167 7.99 6.32 -7.98
C GLU A 167 8.93 7.54 -7.86
N TYR A 168 9.27 7.94 -6.64
CA TYR A 168 10.18 9.06 -6.34
C TYR A 168 11.62 8.60 -6.04
N SER A 169 11.90 7.29 -6.01
CA SER A 169 13.27 6.77 -5.80
C SER A 169 14.14 6.96 -7.05
N GLU A 170 15.46 6.97 -6.86
CA GLU A 170 16.42 7.15 -7.94
C GLU A 170 16.29 6.07 -9.05
N ASN A 171 16.00 4.82 -8.63
CA ASN A 171 15.85 3.67 -9.53
C ASN A 171 14.38 3.24 -9.66
N ALA A 172 13.45 4.18 -9.58
CA ALA A 172 12.01 3.93 -9.52
C ALA A 172 11.52 2.94 -10.58
N ASN A 173 11.88 3.15 -11.85
CA ASN A 173 11.37 2.34 -12.95
C ASN A 173 11.81 0.87 -12.86
N ASP A 174 13.07 0.63 -12.49
CA ASP A 174 13.61 -0.73 -12.34
C ASP A 174 12.99 -1.42 -11.11
N GLU A 175 12.82 -0.71 -10.01
CA GLU A 175 12.16 -1.22 -8.80
C GLU A 175 10.69 -1.56 -9.05
N ILE A 176 9.97 -0.71 -9.77
CA ILE A 176 8.57 -0.95 -10.17
C ILE A 176 8.48 -2.14 -11.12
N PHE A 177 9.43 -2.27 -12.05
CA PHE A 177 9.50 -3.42 -12.97
C PHE A 177 9.68 -4.73 -12.21
N GLU A 178 10.60 -4.78 -11.23
CA GLU A 178 10.79 -5.95 -10.38
C GLU A 178 9.54 -6.31 -9.58
N ILE A 179 8.79 -5.32 -9.08
CA ILE A 179 7.52 -5.55 -8.39
C ILE A 179 6.47 -6.07 -9.38
N ALA A 180 6.34 -5.44 -10.55
CA ALA A 180 5.36 -5.83 -11.57
C ALA A 180 5.52 -7.28 -12.04
N LYS A 181 6.76 -7.78 -12.12
CA LYS A 181 7.03 -9.20 -12.44
C LYS A 181 6.51 -10.16 -11.36
N LYS A 182 6.52 -9.75 -10.10
CA LYS A 182 6.22 -10.61 -8.94
C LYS A 182 4.75 -10.60 -8.54
N VAL A 183 4.06 -9.48 -8.67
CA VAL A 183 2.62 -9.37 -8.36
C VAL A 183 1.77 -9.87 -9.53
N LYS A 184 0.60 -10.44 -9.26
CA LYS A 184 -0.22 -11.10 -10.30
C LYS A 184 -1.69 -10.67 -10.33
N GLY A 185 -2.20 -10.09 -9.25
CA GLY A 185 -3.58 -9.63 -9.12
C GLY A 185 -3.71 -8.12 -9.34
N TRP A 186 -4.38 -7.45 -8.44
CA TRP A 186 -4.54 -6.00 -8.47
C TRP A 186 -3.20 -5.25 -8.38
N GLY A 187 -2.22 -5.82 -7.69
CA GLY A 187 -0.87 -5.25 -7.65
C GLY A 187 -0.28 -5.09 -9.05
N ARG A 188 -0.44 -6.07 -9.95
CA ARG A 188 0.01 -5.95 -11.36
C ARG A 188 -0.81 -4.90 -12.11
N VAL A 189 -2.12 -4.86 -11.93
CA VAL A 189 -2.99 -3.85 -12.54
C VAL A 189 -2.52 -2.44 -12.18
N HIS A 190 -2.14 -2.25 -10.92
CA HIS A 190 -1.63 -0.95 -10.45
C HIS A 190 -0.20 -0.65 -10.89
N ALA A 191 0.68 -1.66 -10.99
CA ALA A 191 2.09 -1.44 -11.32
C ALA A 191 2.32 -1.07 -12.80
N ILE A 192 1.58 -1.67 -13.72
CA ILE A 192 1.74 -1.44 -15.17
C ILE A 192 1.67 0.04 -15.55
N PRO A 193 0.72 0.87 -15.10
CA PRO A 193 0.65 2.29 -15.43
C PRO A 193 1.85 3.14 -14.95
N TYR A 194 2.61 2.66 -13.96
CA TYR A 194 3.81 3.34 -13.46
C TYR A 194 5.06 3.02 -14.28
N LEU A 195 5.05 1.94 -15.10
CA LEU A 195 6.20 1.54 -15.88
C LEU A 195 6.42 2.46 -17.09
N LYS A 196 7.69 2.82 -17.31
CA LYS A 196 8.15 3.52 -18.50
C LYS A 196 9.00 2.58 -19.34
N VAL A 197 8.76 2.54 -20.64
CA VAL A 197 9.57 1.74 -21.58
C VAL A 197 10.92 2.43 -21.80
N THR A 198 11.90 2.11 -20.94
CA THR A 198 13.24 2.68 -21.00
C THR A 198 14.25 1.78 -21.72
N ASN A 199 13.93 0.50 -21.92
CA ASN A 199 14.78 -0.49 -22.60
C ASN A 199 13.93 -1.59 -23.25
N ASN A 200 14.59 -2.45 -24.05
CA ASN A 200 13.91 -3.54 -24.76
C ASN A 200 13.36 -4.62 -23.83
N GLU A 201 14.01 -4.91 -22.72
CA GLU A 201 13.55 -5.91 -21.75
C GLU A 201 12.17 -5.53 -21.20
N ILE A 202 12.02 -4.30 -20.73
CA ILE A 202 10.74 -3.80 -20.21
C ILE A 202 9.68 -3.79 -21.32
N LYS A 203 10.07 -3.38 -22.54
CA LYS A 203 9.15 -3.37 -23.69
C LYS A 203 8.61 -4.75 -24.01
N GLU A 204 9.50 -5.72 -24.19
CA GLU A 204 9.13 -7.10 -24.50
C GLU A 204 8.26 -7.71 -23.40
N TRP A 205 8.66 -7.52 -22.16
CA TRP A 205 7.90 -8.02 -21.03
C TRP A 205 6.49 -7.39 -20.92
N ILE A 206 6.33 -6.08 -21.17
CA ILE A 206 5.01 -5.43 -21.17
C ILE A 206 4.13 -6.03 -22.26
N LEU A 207 4.67 -6.24 -23.48
CA LEU A 207 3.92 -6.80 -24.60
C LEU A 207 3.52 -8.27 -24.36
N GLU A 208 4.39 -9.06 -23.73
CA GLU A 208 4.16 -10.48 -23.51
C GLU A 208 3.37 -10.76 -22.23
N GLU A 209 3.71 -10.10 -21.12
CA GLU A 209 3.24 -10.41 -19.79
C GLU A 209 2.38 -9.31 -19.12
N GLY A 210 2.47 -8.06 -19.61
CA GLY A 210 1.83 -6.92 -18.95
C GLY A 210 0.31 -7.06 -18.79
N CYS A 211 -0.36 -7.71 -19.74
CA CYS A 211 -1.80 -7.98 -19.68
C CYS A 211 -2.15 -9.27 -18.90
N HIS A 212 -1.17 -10.09 -18.53
CA HIS A 212 -1.41 -11.33 -17.80
C HIS A 212 -1.57 -11.07 -16.31
N ASN A 213 -2.75 -10.67 -15.90
CA ASN A 213 -3.13 -10.48 -14.50
C ASN A 213 -4.29 -11.43 -14.12
N ARG A 214 -4.48 -11.64 -12.79
CA ARG A 214 -5.54 -12.53 -12.27
C ARG A 214 -6.88 -11.83 -12.09
N VAL A 215 -6.98 -10.57 -12.49
CA VAL A 215 -8.23 -9.79 -12.42
C VAL A 215 -8.92 -9.86 -13.78
N VAL A 216 -8.61 -8.93 -14.66
CA VAL A 216 -9.11 -8.88 -16.05
C VAL A 216 -8.05 -8.22 -16.92
N PRO A 217 -7.61 -8.83 -18.03
CA PRO A 217 -6.60 -8.25 -18.91
C PRO A 217 -6.91 -6.84 -19.39
N SER A 218 -8.18 -6.48 -19.55
CA SER A 218 -8.60 -5.17 -20.07
C SER A 218 -8.15 -3.97 -19.20
N TYR A 219 -7.87 -4.17 -17.91
CA TYR A 219 -7.38 -3.08 -17.06
C TYR A 219 -5.99 -2.57 -17.45
N THR A 220 -5.16 -3.44 -18.03
CA THR A 220 -3.80 -3.09 -18.42
C THR A 220 -3.62 -3.01 -19.94
N ALA A 221 -4.59 -3.48 -20.74
CA ALA A 221 -4.48 -3.62 -22.18
C ALA A 221 -4.13 -2.29 -22.89
N LEU A 222 -4.74 -1.18 -22.50
CA LEU A 222 -4.46 0.13 -23.13
C LEU A 222 -3.03 0.61 -22.84
N THR A 223 -2.50 0.31 -21.65
CA THR A 223 -1.13 0.71 -21.27
C THR A 223 -0.09 -0.20 -21.93
N CYS A 224 -0.45 -1.47 -22.22
CA CYS A 224 0.43 -2.44 -22.86
C CYS A 224 0.44 -2.35 -24.39
N ALA A 225 -0.48 -1.60 -25.00
CA ALA A 225 -0.59 -1.44 -26.45
C ALA A 225 0.33 -0.32 -26.97
#